data_fb4a0ce9735e7cd6409f04c11520f895
#
_entry.id   fb4a0ce9735e7cd6409f04c11520f895
#
_cell.length_a   1.000
_cell.length_b   1.000
_cell.length_c   1.000
_cell.angle_alpha   90.00
_cell.angle_beta   90.00
_cell.angle_gamma   90.00
#
_symmetry.space_group_name_H-M   'P 1'
#
loop_
_entity.id
_entity.type
_entity.pdbx_description
1 polymer ?
#
loop_
_entity_poly.entity_id
_entity_poly.type
_entity_poly.pdbx_seq_one_letter_code
_entity_poly.pdbx_strand_id
1 'polypeptide(L)'
;IIQALKDNGDVVAMTGDGVNDVLALKSADCSIAFGSGSEAGCNAAQIVLVNSDFSCMPSVVLEGRRVVNNIQRTASLFLVKNIFSMLLALFTLIVGHRYPLYPTQLSLLGAFTIGAPGFLLAMQRNRSRIKGRFLVNVAIKALPAALTDFLLVAIFTVYNNFSGIPHEQLSTSVTFILLTVGM
;
A
#
# COMPACT_ATOMS: atom_id res chain seq x y z
N ILE A 1 -10.78 -17.21 -28.81
CA ILE A 1 -11.72 -17.13 -27.67
C ILE A 1 -11.20 -16.14 -26.65
N ILE A 2 -9.97 -16.32 -26.09
CA ILE A 2 -9.39 -15.42 -25.07
C ILE A 2 -9.40 -13.98 -25.55
N GLN A 3 -8.88 -13.73 -26.77
CA GLN A 3 -8.84 -12.37 -27.32
C GLN A 3 -10.25 -11.77 -27.47
N ALA A 4 -11.23 -12.55 -27.95
CA ALA A 4 -12.60 -12.07 -28.09
C ALA A 4 -13.25 -11.70 -26.75
N LEU A 5 -12.94 -12.44 -25.68
CA LEU A 5 -13.40 -12.08 -24.32
C LEU A 5 -12.73 -10.79 -23.81
N LYS A 6 -11.43 -10.65 -24.06
CA LYS A 6 -10.69 -9.42 -23.70
C LYS A 6 -11.17 -8.20 -24.49
N ASP A 7 -11.48 -8.36 -25.75
CA ASP A 7 -12.03 -7.29 -26.60
C ASP A 7 -13.41 -6.81 -26.10
N ASN A 8 -14.17 -7.71 -25.43
CA ASN A 8 -15.40 -7.36 -24.72
C ASN A 8 -15.18 -6.66 -23.37
N GLY A 9 -13.92 -6.51 -22.94
CA GLY A 9 -13.58 -5.89 -21.64
C GLY A 9 -13.56 -6.87 -20.45
N ASP A 10 -13.62 -8.17 -20.69
CA ASP A 10 -13.56 -9.19 -19.66
C ASP A 10 -12.11 -9.44 -19.21
N VAL A 11 -11.92 -9.75 -17.93
CA VAL A 11 -10.65 -10.24 -17.38
C VAL A 11 -10.66 -11.76 -17.43
N VAL A 12 -9.75 -12.33 -18.22
CA VAL A 12 -9.77 -13.76 -18.57
C VAL A 12 -8.71 -14.53 -17.77
N ALA A 13 -9.16 -15.55 -17.04
CA ALA A 13 -8.28 -16.57 -16.48
C ALA A 13 -8.29 -17.83 -17.35
N MET A 14 -7.10 -18.39 -17.63
CA MET A 14 -6.93 -19.63 -18.42
C MET A 14 -6.21 -20.68 -17.58
N THR A 15 -6.75 -21.89 -17.59
CA THR A 15 -6.08 -23.07 -17.04
C THR A 15 -5.66 -24.01 -18.15
N GLY A 16 -4.46 -24.56 -18.09
CA GLY A 16 -3.96 -25.52 -19.08
C GLY A 16 -2.86 -26.42 -18.52
N ASP A 17 -2.69 -27.59 -19.11
CA ASP A 17 -1.69 -28.59 -18.70
C ASP A 17 -0.77 -29.02 -19.85
N GLY A 18 -1.13 -28.67 -21.09
CA GLY A 18 -0.46 -29.12 -22.30
C GLY A 18 0.46 -28.06 -22.94
N VAL A 19 1.34 -28.54 -23.83
CA VAL A 19 2.17 -27.68 -24.69
C VAL A 19 1.31 -26.83 -25.63
N ASN A 20 0.16 -27.35 -26.05
CA ASN A 20 -0.77 -26.67 -26.96
C ASN A 20 -1.44 -25.45 -26.29
N ASP A 21 -1.47 -25.40 -24.96
CA ASP A 21 -2.11 -24.33 -24.18
C ASP A 21 -1.18 -23.13 -23.95
N VAL A 22 0.10 -23.23 -24.26
CA VAL A 22 1.12 -22.21 -23.99
C VAL A 22 0.73 -20.85 -24.56
N LEU A 23 0.23 -20.79 -25.80
CA LEU A 23 -0.19 -19.52 -26.41
C LEU A 23 -1.44 -18.95 -25.73
N ALA A 24 -2.37 -19.80 -25.33
CA ALA A 24 -3.57 -19.41 -24.60
C ALA A 24 -3.23 -18.91 -23.18
N LEU A 25 -2.35 -19.62 -22.47
CA LEU A 25 -1.83 -19.22 -21.16
C LEU A 25 -1.16 -17.85 -21.22
N LYS A 26 -0.29 -17.60 -22.21
CA LYS A 26 0.37 -16.29 -22.39
C LYS A 26 -0.59 -15.17 -22.78
N SER A 27 -1.68 -15.47 -23.44
CA SER A 27 -2.66 -14.48 -23.89
C SER A 27 -3.66 -14.08 -22.80
N ALA A 28 -3.83 -14.91 -21.76
CA ALA A 28 -4.75 -14.67 -20.66
C ALA A 28 -4.21 -13.59 -19.68
N ASP A 29 -5.11 -12.93 -18.94
CA ASP A 29 -4.73 -11.98 -17.88
C ASP A 29 -4.22 -12.70 -16.63
N CYS A 30 -4.74 -13.91 -16.38
CA CYS A 30 -4.24 -14.82 -15.34
C CYS A 30 -4.12 -16.23 -15.91
N SER A 31 -2.92 -16.80 -15.84
CA SER A 31 -2.66 -18.14 -16.35
C SER A 31 -2.24 -19.10 -15.23
N ILE A 32 -2.86 -20.30 -15.26
CA ILE A 32 -2.69 -21.33 -14.25
C ILE A 32 -2.31 -22.63 -14.93
N ALA A 33 -1.20 -23.23 -14.54
CA ALA A 33 -0.79 -24.56 -15.00
C ALA A 33 -0.85 -25.58 -13.86
N PHE A 34 -0.94 -26.86 -14.24
CA PHE A 34 -0.84 -27.97 -13.30
C PHE A 34 0.59 -28.49 -13.26
N GLY A 35 1.10 -28.80 -12.06
CA GLY A 35 2.47 -29.26 -11.85
C GLY A 35 2.77 -30.60 -12.54
N SER A 36 1.75 -31.43 -12.78
CA SER A 36 1.83 -32.65 -13.58
C SER A 36 1.78 -32.42 -15.10
N GLY A 37 1.56 -31.18 -15.53
CA GLY A 37 1.49 -30.82 -16.94
C GLY A 37 2.85 -30.71 -17.63
N SER A 38 2.87 -30.13 -18.83
CA SER A 38 4.09 -29.93 -19.58
C SER A 38 4.98 -28.84 -18.93
N GLU A 39 6.30 -29.02 -18.97
CA GLU A 39 7.26 -28.02 -18.52
C GLU A 39 7.08 -26.67 -19.22
N ALA A 40 6.77 -26.70 -20.53
CA ALA A 40 6.47 -25.51 -21.31
C ALA A 40 5.23 -24.77 -20.82
N GLY A 41 4.18 -25.49 -20.41
CA GLY A 41 2.97 -24.93 -19.81
C GLY A 41 3.28 -24.30 -18.45
N CYS A 42 4.01 -25.00 -17.58
CA CYS A 42 4.43 -24.49 -16.28
C CYS A 42 5.27 -23.21 -16.39
N ASN A 43 6.20 -23.16 -17.34
CA ASN A 43 7.06 -21.98 -17.57
C ASN A 43 6.30 -20.80 -18.20
N ALA A 44 5.18 -21.06 -18.88
CA ALA A 44 4.34 -20.03 -19.49
C ALA A 44 3.29 -19.45 -18.52
N ALA A 45 2.94 -20.18 -17.48
CA ALA A 45 1.91 -19.80 -16.52
C ALA A 45 2.43 -18.87 -15.42
N GLN A 46 1.53 -18.01 -14.93
CA GLN A 46 1.81 -17.12 -13.78
C GLN A 46 1.67 -17.85 -12.44
N ILE A 47 0.83 -18.89 -12.40
CA ILE A 47 0.58 -19.71 -11.22
C ILE A 47 0.73 -21.18 -11.60
N VAL A 48 1.46 -21.95 -10.80
CA VAL A 48 1.57 -23.40 -10.98
C VAL A 48 1.01 -24.12 -9.75
N LEU A 49 -0.01 -24.96 -9.97
CA LEU A 49 -0.58 -25.80 -8.93
C LEU A 49 0.26 -27.08 -8.80
N VAL A 50 1.20 -27.08 -7.88
CA VAL A 50 2.20 -28.16 -7.71
C VAL A 50 1.54 -29.53 -7.50
N ASN A 51 0.49 -29.59 -6.70
CA ASN A 51 -0.25 -30.84 -6.45
C ASN A 51 -1.29 -31.18 -7.55
N SER A 52 -1.36 -30.36 -8.61
CA SER A 52 -2.31 -30.53 -9.70
C SER A 52 -3.79 -30.62 -9.26
N ASP A 53 -4.10 -30.04 -8.10
CA ASP A 53 -5.42 -30.03 -7.52
C ASP A 53 -6.07 -28.64 -7.66
N PHE A 54 -7.07 -28.54 -8.51
CA PHE A 54 -7.82 -27.29 -8.72
C PHE A 54 -8.69 -26.90 -7.52
N SER A 55 -9.01 -27.83 -6.63
CA SER A 55 -9.82 -27.55 -5.46
C SER A 55 -9.15 -26.56 -4.48
N CYS A 56 -7.85 -26.36 -4.57
CA CYS A 56 -7.12 -25.38 -3.79
C CYS A 56 -7.31 -23.92 -4.25
N MET A 57 -7.87 -23.69 -5.45
CA MET A 57 -8.03 -22.33 -6.03
C MET A 57 -8.83 -21.36 -5.15
N PRO A 58 -9.92 -21.74 -4.48
CA PRO A 58 -10.59 -20.83 -3.55
C PRO A 58 -9.67 -20.31 -2.44
N SER A 59 -8.78 -21.17 -1.92
CA SER A 59 -7.79 -20.80 -0.90
C SER A 59 -6.75 -19.84 -1.47
N VAL A 60 -6.27 -20.06 -2.69
CA VAL A 60 -5.34 -19.17 -3.41
C VAL A 60 -5.95 -17.78 -3.58
N VAL A 61 -7.22 -17.71 -4.04
CA VAL A 61 -7.93 -16.44 -4.21
C VAL A 61 -8.11 -15.71 -2.86
N LEU A 62 -8.44 -16.43 -1.78
CA LEU A 62 -8.58 -15.83 -0.45
C LEU A 62 -7.25 -15.31 0.09
N GLU A 63 -6.14 -16.01 -0.17
CA GLU A 63 -4.82 -15.57 0.22
C GLU A 63 -4.37 -14.35 -0.62
N GLY A 64 -4.62 -14.36 -1.92
CA GLY A 64 -4.38 -13.20 -2.79
C GLY A 64 -5.14 -11.95 -2.31
N ARG A 65 -6.41 -12.09 -1.91
CA ARG A 65 -7.18 -10.98 -1.31
C ARG A 65 -6.55 -10.48 -0.01
N ARG A 66 -6.08 -11.39 0.85
CA ARG A 66 -5.39 -11.02 2.08
C ARG A 66 -4.15 -10.19 1.79
N VAL A 67 -3.30 -10.66 0.88
CA VAL A 67 -2.06 -9.98 0.50
C VAL A 67 -2.34 -8.58 -0.05
N VAL A 68 -3.24 -8.46 -1.03
CA VAL A 68 -3.58 -7.16 -1.64
C VAL A 68 -4.17 -6.19 -0.60
N ASN A 69 -5.09 -6.66 0.27
CA ASN A 69 -5.67 -5.83 1.32
C ASN A 69 -4.60 -5.34 2.32
N ASN A 70 -3.65 -6.19 2.69
CA ASN A 70 -2.58 -5.82 3.60
C ASN A 70 -1.60 -4.83 2.94
N ILE A 71 -1.20 -5.06 1.69
CA ILE A 71 -0.37 -4.13 0.92
C ILE A 71 -1.08 -2.76 0.80
N GLN A 72 -2.38 -2.74 0.50
CA GLN A 72 -3.15 -1.51 0.37
C GLN A 72 -3.17 -0.69 1.67
N ARG A 73 -3.32 -1.35 2.81
CA ARG A 73 -3.28 -0.69 4.12
C ARG A 73 -1.90 -0.12 4.44
N THR A 74 -0.86 -0.93 4.27
CA THR A 74 0.52 -0.50 4.51
C THR A 74 0.92 0.64 3.56
N ALA A 75 0.54 0.56 2.28
CA ALA A 75 0.78 1.62 1.31
C ALA A 75 0.08 2.93 1.72
N SER A 76 -1.12 2.86 2.31
CA SER A 76 -1.80 4.06 2.83
C SER A 76 -1.00 4.74 3.95
N LEU A 77 -0.42 3.99 4.89
CA LEU A 77 0.42 4.55 5.97
C LEU A 77 1.67 5.25 5.41
N PHE A 78 2.35 4.63 4.44
CA PHE A 78 3.49 5.26 3.78
C PHE A 78 3.09 6.54 3.03
N LEU A 79 1.94 6.53 2.37
CA LEU A 79 1.46 7.69 1.60
C LEU A 79 1.10 8.86 2.52
N VAL A 80 0.51 8.62 3.69
CA VAL A 80 0.26 9.64 4.73
C VAL A 80 1.54 10.39 5.05
N LYS A 81 2.60 9.67 5.40
CA LYS A 81 3.90 10.27 5.74
C LYS A 81 4.48 11.10 4.60
N ASN A 82 4.43 10.58 3.38
CA ASN A 82 5.00 11.26 2.21
C ASN A 82 4.26 12.55 1.89
N ILE A 83 2.92 12.52 1.88
CA ILE A 83 2.09 13.70 1.64
C ILE A 83 2.31 14.73 2.75
N PHE A 84 2.27 14.31 4.03
CA PHE A 84 2.54 15.16 5.18
C PHE A 84 3.90 15.85 5.06
N SER A 85 4.98 15.08 4.81
CA SER A 85 6.33 15.63 4.70
C SER A 85 6.47 16.62 3.54
N MET A 86 5.83 16.34 2.41
CA MET A 86 5.85 17.24 1.25
C MET A 86 5.10 18.54 1.55
N LEU A 87 3.92 18.47 2.14
CA LEU A 87 3.13 19.65 2.51
C LEU A 87 3.88 20.50 3.55
N LEU A 88 4.49 19.86 4.54
CA LEU A 88 5.26 20.55 5.58
C LEU A 88 6.51 21.23 5.03
N ALA A 89 7.21 20.57 4.09
CA ALA A 89 8.37 21.16 3.42
C ALA A 89 7.99 22.38 2.58
N LEU A 90 6.88 22.30 1.81
CA LEU A 90 6.37 23.43 1.05
C LEU A 90 5.93 24.59 1.97
N PHE A 91 5.24 24.28 3.07
CA PHE A 91 4.81 25.25 4.04
C PHE A 91 6.01 26.00 4.67
N THR A 92 7.03 25.28 5.13
CA THR A 92 8.21 25.87 5.74
C THR A 92 9.01 26.71 4.75
N LEU A 93 9.05 26.31 3.47
CA LEU A 93 9.69 27.08 2.40
C LEU A 93 8.96 28.43 2.15
N ILE A 94 7.63 28.40 2.09
CA ILE A 94 6.81 29.59 1.82
C ILE A 94 6.84 30.56 3.00
N VAL A 95 6.74 30.05 4.22
CA VAL A 95 6.69 30.88 5.45
C VAL A 95 8.09 31.32 5.88
N GLY A 96 9.15 30.72 5.36
CA GLY A 96 10.55 31.05 5.70
C GLY A 96 10.96 30.54 7.09
N HIS A 97 10.27 29.57 7.65
CA HIS A 97 10.59 28.95 8.95
C HIS A 97 11.50 27.73 8.80
N ARG A 98 12.22 27.42 9.89
CA ARG A 98 12.99 26.18 9.97
C ARG A 98 12.01 24.98 10.02
N TYR A 99 12.41 23.88 9.39
CA TYR A 99 11.64 22.64 9.42
C TYR A 99 11.49 22.17 10.88
N PRO A 100 10.25 21.93 11.37
CA PRO A 100 9.97 21.75 12.79
C PRO A 100 10.39 20.40 13.37
N LEU A 101 10.89 19.47 12.56
CA LEU A 101 11.28 18.12 12.96
C LEU A 101 12.75 17.84 12.64
N TYR A 102 13.46 17.15 13.53
CA TYR A 102 14.79 16.63 13.25
C TYR A 102 14.72 15.27 12.51
N PRO A 103 15.74 14.90 11.73
CA PRO A 103 15.79 13.61 11.02
C PRO A 103 15.65 12.40 11.96
N THR A 104 16.21 12.47 13.17
CA THR A 104 16.07 11.42 14.20
C THR A 104 14.62 11.24 14.66
N GLN A 105 13.88 12.33 14.80
CA GLN A 105 12.46 12.29 15.15
C GLN A 105 11.59 11.73 14.03
N LEU A 106 11.91 12.06 12.76
CA LEU A 106 11.25 11.48 11.60
C LEU A 106 11.46 9.96 11.52
N SER A 107 12.63 9.46 11.92
CA SER A 107 12.91 8.03 12.00
C SER A 107 12.10 7.37 13.11
N LEU A 108 12.01 8.00 14.27
CA LEU A 108 11.18 7.54 15.39
C LEU A 108 9.71 7.49 15.01
N LEU A 109 9.17 8.57 14.43
CA LEU A 109 7.80 8.61 13.91
C LEU A 109 7.57 7.48 12.90
N GLY A 110 8.49 7.29 11.95
CA GLY A 110 8.38 6.22 10.95
C GLY A 110 8.33 4.83 11.58
N ALA A 111 9.10 4.57 12.64
CA ALA A 111 9.10 3.29 13.33
C ALA A 111 7.75 3.02 14.03
N PHE A 112 7.20 4.00 14.73
CA PHE A 112 5.99 3.84 15.54
C PHE A 112 4.69 4.02 14.75
N THR A 113 4.63 4.94 13.79
CA THR A 113 3.39 5.21 13.04
C THR A 113 3.25 4.36 11.76
N ILE A 114 4.35 3.84 11.23
CA ILE A 114 4.34 3.01 10.00
C ILE A 114 4.86 1.61 10.29
N GLY A 115 6.05 1.48 10.88
CA GLY A 115 6.71 0.20 11.05
C GLY A 115 5.92 -0.77 11.93
N ALA A 116 5.62 -0.39 13.17
CA ALA A 116 4.87 -1.23 14.10
C ALA A 116 3.43 -1.49 13.63
N PRO A 117 2.60 -0.49 13.26
CA PRO A 117 1.27 -0.73 12.73
C PRO A 117 1.28 -1.52 11.41
N GLY A 118 2.21 -1.24 10.51
CA GLY A 118 2.34 -1.97 9.25
C GLY A 118 2.63 -3.45 9.44
N PHE A 119 3.50 -3.79 10.40
CA PHE A 119 3.77 -5.17 10.78
C PHE A 119 2.53 -5.86 11.37
N LEU A 120 1.84 -5.21 12.31
CA LEU A 120 0.61 -5.74 12.92
C LEU A 120 -0.49 -5.94 11.88
N LEU A 121 -0.66 -4.99 10.96
CA LEU A 121 -1.63 -5.08 9.87
C LEU A 121 -1.30 -6.21 8.89
N ALA A 122 -0.02 -6.48 8.63
CA ALA A 122 0.39 -7.60 7.78
C ALA A 122 0.02 -8.97 8.36
N MET A 123 -0.08 -9.09 9.69
CA MET A 123 -0.52 -10.31 10.36
C MET A 123 -2.05 -10.53 10.32
N GLN A 124 -2.82 -9.48 10.03
CA GLN A 124 -4.29 -9.60 9.99
C GLN A 124 -4.77 -10.41 8.78
N ARG A 125 -5.72 -11.31 9.01
CA ARG A 125 -6.37 -12.13 7.98
C ARG A 125 -7.56 -11.38 7.36
N ASN A 126 -7.29 -10.33 6.60
CA ASN A 126 -8.36 -9.62 5.88
C ASN A 126 -8.60 -10.23 4.50
N ARG A 127 -9.66 -11.01 4.37
CA ARG A 127 -10.09 -11.69 3.13
C ARG A 127 -11.25 -10.99 2.43
N SER A 128 -11.55 -9.74 2.78
CA SER A 128 -12.65 -8.98 2.19
C SER A 128 -12.44 -8.80 0.68
N ARG A 129 -13.54 -8.73 -0.08
CA ARG A 129 -13.50 -8.53 -1.53
C ARG A 129 -12.88 -7.18 -1.86
N ILE A 130 -11.87 -7.18 -2.71
CA ILE A 130 -11.22 -5.97 -3.20
C ILE A 130 -12.20 -5.24 -4.13
N LYS A 131 -12.45 -3.95 -3.86
CA LYS A 131 -13.33 -3.10 -4.65
C LYS A 131 -12.57 -1.85 -5.10
N GLY A 132 -12.86 -1.38 -6.32
CA GLY A 132 -12.29 -0.16 -6.87
C GLY A 132 -10.83 -0.28 -7.30
N ARG A 133 -10.22 0.87 -7.59
CA ARG A 133 -8.82 0.96 -8.04
C ARG A 133 -7.89 1.07 -6.84
N PHE A 134 -6.81 0.30 -6.82
CA PHE A 134 -5.83 0.26 -5.74
C PHE A 134 -5.32 1.64 -5.33
N LEU A 135 -4.81 2.42 -6.28
CA LEU A 135 -4.23 3.75 -6.02
C LEU A 135 -5.26 4.74 -5.47
N VAL A 136 -6.48 4.73 -6.00
CA VAL A 136 -7.56 5.61 -5.55
C VAL A 136 -7.95 5.29 -4.11
N ASN A 137 -8.09 4.01 -3.78
CA ASN A 137 -8.42 3.58 -2.43
C ASN A 137 -7.33 3.95 -1.41
N VAL A 138 -6.06 3.83 -1.81
CA VAL A 138 -4.91 4.24 -0.97
C VAL A 138 -4.92 5.74 -0.75
N ALA A 139 -5.11 6.54 -1.82
CA ALA A 139 -5.11 7.99 -1.75
C ALA A 139 -6.27 8.54 -0.91
N ILE A 140 -7.50 8.05 -1.11
CA ILE A 140 -8.69 8.48 -0.35
C ILE A 140 -8.51 8.24 1.16
N LYS A 141 -7.84 7.15 1.54
CA LYS A 141 -7.57 6.85 2.95
C LYS A 141 -6.43 7.67 3.53
N ALA A 142 -5.40 7.97 2.72
CA ALA A 142 -4.21 8.67 3.17
C ALA A 142 -4.39 10.19 3.25
N LEU A 143 -5.15 10.80 2.33
CA LEU A 143 -5.31 12.25 2.25
C LEU A 143 -5.87 12.89 3.53
N PRO A 144 -6.98 12.41 4.13
CA PRO A 144 -7.53 13.04 5.34
C PRO A 144 -6.52 13.02 6.50
N ALA A 145 -5.86 11.87 6.72
CA ALA A 145 -4.89 11.73 7.79
C ALA A 145 -3.67 12.66 7.57
N ALA A 146 -3.11 12.69 6.35
CA ALA A 146 -1.99 13.57 6.04
C ALA A 146 -2.33 15.05 6.18
N LEU A 147 -3.56 15.45 5.83
CA LEU A 147 -4.03 16.83 5.98
C LEU A 147 -4.25 17.20 7.45
N THR A 148 -4.79 16.32 8.28
CA THR A 148 -4.95 16.58 9.71
C THR A 148 -3.62 16.72 10.39
N ASP A 149 -2.65 15.83 10.14
CA ASP A 149 -1.30 15.92 10.68
C ASP A 149 -0.61 17.22 10.25
N PHE A 150 -0.72 17.57 8.96
CA PHE A 150 -0.16 18.81 8.44
C PHE A 150 -0.76 20.04 9.10
N LEU A 151 -2.10 20.14 9.19
CA LEU A 151 -2.79 21.29 9.77
C LEU A 151 -2.41 21.47 11.24
N LEU A 152 -2.37 20.41 12.02
CA LEU A 152 -1.97 20.48 13.43
C LEU A 152 -0.55 21.02 13.59
N VAL A 153 0.40 20.49 12.82
CA VAL A 153 1.80 20.93 12.89
C VAL A 153 1.95 22.35 12.37
N ALA A 154 1.27 22.72 11.29
CA ALA A 154 1.32 24.07 10.73
C ALA A 154 0.77 25.11 11.72
N ILE A 155 -0.39 24.85 12.31
CA ILE A 155 -0.99 25.75 13.33
C ILE A 155 -0.04 25.88 14.53
N PHE A 156 0.51 24.79 15.02
CA PHE A 156 1.42 24.81 16.15
C PHE A 156 2.72 25.54 15.84
N THR A 157 3.25 25.39 14.63
CA THR A 157 4.46 26.12 14.17
C THR A 157 4.20 27.63 14.06
N VAL A 158 3.04 28.04 13.54
CA VAL A 158 2.65 29.45 13.48
C VAL A 158 2.45 30.02 14.89
N TYR A 159 1.76 29.29 15.77
CA TYR A 159 1.59 29.70 17.18
C TYR A 159 2.93 29.90 17.87
N ASN A 160 3.89 29.01 17.64
CA ASN A 160 5.24 29.13 18.21
C ASN A 160 5.96 30.41 17.79
N ASN A 161 5.71 30.93 16.60
CA ASN A 161 6.31 32.18 16.14
C ASN A 161 5.90 33.39 17.01
N PHE A 162 4.70 33.33 17.59
CA PHE A 162 4.22 34.36 18.52
C PHE A 162 4.68 34.13 19.98
N SER A 163 4.89 32.86 20.34
CA SER A 163 5.22 32.46 21.71
C SER A 163 6.72 32.42 22.00
N GLY A 164 7.58 32.43 20.97
CA GLY A 164 9.05 32.48 21.12
C GLY A 164 9.66 31.22 21.76
N ILE A 165 8.99 30.07 21.69
CA ILE A 165 9.47 28.81 22.27
C ILE A 165 10.74 28.35 21.53
N PRO A 166 11.78 27.84 22.20
CA PRO A 166 12.96 27.30 21.55
C PRO A 166 12.64 26.17 20.58
N HIS A 167 13.39 26.10 19.47
CA HIS A 167 13.15 25.10 18.41
C HIS A 167 13.19 23.65 18.91
N GLU A 168 13.99 23.33 19.92
CA GLU A 168 14.07 21.99 20.51
C GLU A 168 12.76 21.58 21.20
N GLN A 169 12.14 22.51 21.92
CA GLN A 169 10.86 22.28 22.58
C GLN A 169 9.72 22.18 21.55
N LEU A 170 9.77 23.02 20.50
CA LEU A 170 8.83 22.93 19.38
C LEU A 170 8.88 21.56 18.73
N SER A 171 10.07 21.10 18.34
CA SER A 171 10.25 19.83 17.64
C SER A 171 9.82 18.63 18.47
N THR A 172 10.09 18.67 19.78
CA THR A 172 9.65 17.64 20.72
C THR A 172 8.13 17.60 20.84
N SER A 173 7.50 18.79 21.01
CA SER A 173 6.04 18.88 21.09
C SER A 173 5.34 18.41 19.81
N VAL A 174 5.85 18.79 18.64
CA VAL A 174 5.36 18.33 17.34
C VAL A 174 5.48 16.81 17.23
N THR A 175 6.60 16.23 17.68
CA THR A 175 6.79 14.78 17.68
C THR A 175 5.75 14.07 18.55
N PHE A 176 5.47 14.58 19.75
CA PHE A 176 4.43 14.03 20.62
C PHE A 176 3.02 14.15 20.01
N ILE A 177 2.69 15.29 19.41
CA ILE A 177 1.41 15.49 18.71
C ILE A 177 1.25 14.43 17.60
N LEU A 178 2.26 14.27 16.76
CA LEU A 178 2.23 13.30 15.65
C LEU A 178 2.19 11.85 16.13
N LEU A 179 2.83 11.51 17.24
CA LEU A 179 2.74 10.18 17.83
C LEU A 179 1.34 9.88 18.38
N THR A 180 0.68 10.88 18.95
CA THR A 180 -0.67 10.69 19.55
C THR A 180 -1.78 10.70 18.51
N VAL A 181 -1.67 11.49 17.46
CA VAL A 181 -2.69 11.62 16.39
C VAL A 181 -2.45 10.58 15.28
N GLY A 182 -1.19 10.27 14.97
CA GLY A 182 -0.83 9.31 13.92
C GLY A 182 -0.92 7.84 14.35
N MET A 183 -1.32 7.54 15.58
CA MET A 183 -1.67 6.20 16.06
C MET A 183 -3.17 5.93 15.93
#